data_8b5ec24e937eb80632ad317f0b930afa
#
_entry.id   8b5ec24e937eb80632ad317f0b930afa
#
_cell.length_a   1.000
_cell.length_b   1.000
_cell.length_c   1.000
_cell.angle_alpha   90.00
_cell.angle_beta   90.00
_cell.angle_gamma   90.00
#
_symmetry.space_group_name_H-M   'P 1'
#
loop_
_entity.id
_entity.type
_entity.pdbx_description
1 polymer ?
#
loop_
_entity_poly.entity_id
_entity_poly.type
_entity_poly.pdbx_seq_one_letter_code
_entity_poly.pdbx_strand_id
1 'polypeptide(L)'
;MFRVDVDAHIDESEATWDYLDESERRFTPLTLDPGAATAPGDARPHRLWVIDGNIRLRRWRDDKRTGTVKATRELLDVDARVRHMDDLRVDVQVLYPTLFLHALTDRPETDVALCKSYNRWIAKATEKSRGRLRWVAMLPLLDIDKSIDEVRWAKDHGACGVFKKGIECGDRAASDPYFFPVYEEASNLDLPVCIHNATGKVESAIGQGSGLDGNMNAISAFSALAENAIPDMFPKLRVGFIETGASWVPFLYADLEAKKLRRTFLPVDFKEDLFRRNRFYVACQTNDDLPYILKYGTEDSLMIGTDYSHADQSAEIGALDVIEERAAKGKISATVARKILDDNPRRFYGL
;
A
#
# COMPACT_ATOMS: atom_id res chain seq x y z
N MET A 1 11.04 -20.71 8.49
CA MET A 1 10.65 -19.35 8.93
C MET A 1 9.41 -18.99 8.16
N PHE A 2 8.40 -18.46 8.81
CA PHE A 2 7.19 -17.96 8.15
C PHE A 2 7.54 -16.68 7.39
N ARG A 3 6.99 -16.49 6.20
CA ARG A 3 7.39 -15.39 5.30
C ARG A 3 6.15 -14.65 4.81
N VAL A 4 6.08 -13.37 5.13
CA VAL A 4 4.98 -12.47 4.73
C VAL A 4 5.49 -11.48 3.69
N ASP A 5 4.90 -11.50 2.53
CA ASP A 5 5.04 -10.47 1.52
C ASP A 5 4.05 -9.35 1.84
N VAL A 6 4.57 -8.22 2.32
CA VAL A 6 3.73 -7.13 2.84
C VAL A 6 3.21 -6.18 1.77
N ASP A 7 3.63 -6.40 0.53
CA ASP A 7 3.33 -5.53 -0.59
C ASP A 7 3.27 -6.36 -1.88
N ALA A 8 2.09 -6.81 -2.21
CA ALA A 8 1.84 -7.57 -3.42
C ALA A 8 0.60 -7.00 -4.10
N HIS A 9 0.70 -6.71 -5.38
CA HIS A 9 -0.40 -6.08 -6.10
C HIS A 9 -1.29 -7.05 -6.86
N ILE A 10 -2.47 -6.55 -7.19
CA ILE A 10 -3.37 -7.12 -8.19
C ILE A 10 -3.60 -6.09 -9.29
N ASP A 11 -3.87 -6.55 -10.50
CA ASP A 11 -4.35 -5.69 -11.59
C ASP A 11 -5.88 -5.80 -11.63
N GLU A 12 -6.58 -4.68 -11.44
CA GLU A 12 -8.03 -4.64 -11.58
C GLU A 12 -8.44 -4.97 -13.01
N SER A 13 -9.54 -5.70 -13.12
CA SER A 13 -10.12 -6.09 -14.39
C SER A 13 -11.60 -5.72 -14.44
N GLU A 14 -12.25 -6.00 -15.55
CA GLU A 14 -13.68 -5.77 -15.71
C GLU A 14 -14.50 -6.50 -14.63
N ALA A 15 -14.03 -7.67 -14.16
CA ALA A 15 -14.67 -8.44 -13.08
C ALA A 15 -14.67 -7.71 -11.72
N THR A 16 -13.76 -6.76 -11.51
CA THR A 16 -13.73 -5.94 -10.30
C THR A 16 -15.01 -5.12 -10.14
N TRP A 17 -15.67 -4.79 -11.25
CA TRP A 17 -16.85 -3.94 -11.28
C TRP A 17 -18.18 -4.70 -11.35
N ASP A 18 -18.15 -6.03 -11.32
CA ASP A 18 -19.34 -6.88 -11.30
C ASP A 18 -20.15 -6.76 -10.00
N TYR A 19 -19.56 -6.17 -8.98
CA TYR A 19 -20.14 -5.96 -7.65
C TYR A 19 -20.80 -4.59 -7.45
N LEU A 20 -20.86 -3.76 -8.50
CA LEU A 20 -21.65 -2.52 -8.49
C LEU A 20 -23.14 -2.85 -8.41
N ASP A 21 -23.88 -2.17 -7.53
CA ASP A 21 -25.32 -2.26 -7.49
C ASP A 21 -25.93 -1.74 -8.80
N GLU A 22 -27.17 -2.13 -9.13
CA GLU A 22 -27.80 -1.75 -10.38
C GLU A 22 -27.87 -0.22 -10.60
N SER A 23 -28.16 0.53 -9.53
CA SER A 23 -28.17 1.99 -9.52
C SER A 23 -26.79 2.63 -9.70
N GLU A 24 -25.73 1.89 -9.40
CA GLU A 24 -24.32 2.31 -9.46
C GLU A 24 -23.66 1.93 -10.80
N ARG A 25 -24.31 1.12 -11.65
CA ARG A 25 -23.73 0.67 -12.92
C ARG A 25 -23.33 1.80 -13.86
N ARG A 26 -23.93 2.97 -13.73
CA ARG A 26 -23.52 4.20 -14.45
C ARG A 26 -22.09 4.63 -14.15
N PHE A 27 -21.52 4.18 -13.05
CA PHE A 27 -20.13 4.48 -12.64
C PHE A 27 -19.12 3.43 -13.10
N THR A 28 -19.58 2.39 -13.81
CA THR A 28 -18.70 1.29 -14.27
C THR A 28 -17.53 1.86 -15.08
N PRO A 29 -16.27 1.60 -14.66
CA PRO A 29 -15.11 1.93 -15.45
C PRO A 29 -15.13 1.23 -16.82
N LEU A 30 -14.89 1.99 -17.87
CA LEU A 30 -14.83 1.47 -19.22
C LEU A 30 -13.38 1.23 -19.63
N THR A 31 -13.14 0.16 -20.36
CA THR A 31 -11.85 -0.08 -20.99
C THR A 31 -11.91 0.33 -22.46
N LEU A 32 -10.96 1.17 -22.86
CA LEU A 32 -10.74 1.52 -24.25
C LEU A 32 -9.44 0.90 -24.75
N ASP A 33 -9.49 0.40 -25.98
CA ASP A 33 -8.30 0.00 -26.72
C ASP A 33 -8.00 1.08 -27.77
N PRO A 34 -6.95 1.87 -27.58
CA PRO A 34 -6.61 2.94 -28.50
C PRO A 34 -5.98 2.43 -29.82
N GLY A 35 -5.91 1.10 -30.01
CA GLY A 35 -5.23 0.51 -31.15
C GLY A 35 -3.70 0.70 -31.08
N ALA A 36 -3.08 0.99 -32.24
CA ALA A 36 -1.64 1.21 -32.32
C ALA A 36 -1.17 2.60 -31.81
N ALA A 37 -2.08 3.43 -31.27
CA ALA A 37 -1.72 4.72 -30.69
C ALA A 37 -1.08 4.53 -29.32
N THR A 38 0.18 4.20 -29.32
CA THR A 38 1.02 4.08 -28.13
C THR A 38 1.75 5.39 -27.87
N ALA A 39 2.19 5.59 -26.64
CA ALA A 39 3.11 6.70 -26.37
C ALA A 39 4.35 6.63 -27.27
N PRO A 40 4.91 7.76 -27.72
CA PRO A 40 6.12 7.77 -28.53
C PRO A 40 7.24 6.95 -27.86
N GLY A 41 7.76 5.94 -28.58
CA GLY A 41 8.81 5.07 -28.08
C GLY A 41 8.36 3.78 -27.40
N ASP A 42 7.08 3.57 -27.14
CA ASP A 42 6.55 2.31 -26.62
C ASP A 42 5.81 1.54 -27.71
N ALA A 43 6.35 0.40 -28.14
CA ALA A 43 5.76 -0.44 -29.19
C ALA A 43 4.61 -1.33 -28.66
N ARG A 44 4.23 -1.21 -27.39
CA ARG A 44 3.26 -2.09 -26.75
C ARG A 44 1.87 -1.46 -26.63
N PRO A 45 0.78 -2.17 -26.93
CA PRO A 45 -0.57 -1.66 -26.86
C PRO A 45 -0.99 -1.52 -25.39
N HIS A 46 -0.97 -0.30 -24.86
CA HIS A 46 -1.62 -0.01 -23.60
C HIS A 46 -3.13 0.13 -23.83
N ARG A 47 -3.91 -0.41 -22.93
CA ARG A 47 -5.34 -0.12 -22.83
C ARG A 47 -5.55 1.11 -21.93
N LEU A 48 -6.72 1.69 -22.00
CA LEU A 48 -7.09 2.85 -21.19
C LEU A 48 -8.31 2.51 -20.36
N TRP A 49 -8.30 2.90 -19.11
CA TRP A 49 -9.50 3.04 -18.28
C TRP A 49 -10.11 4.42 -18.49
N VAL A 50 -11.42 4.47 -18.66
CA VAL A 50 -12.21 5.70 -18.58
C VAL A 50 -13.08 5.60 -17.33
N ILE A 51 -12.82 6.47 -16.36
CA ILE A 51 -13.46 6.45 -15.06
C ILE A 51 -13.94 7.86 -14.76
N ASP A 52 -15.24 8.04 -14.65
CA ASP A 52 -15.83 9.34 -14.33
C ASP A 52 -15.34 10.49 -15.24
N GLY A 53 -15.18 10.20 -16.54
CA GLY A 53 -14.63 11.15 -17.51
C GLY A 53 -13.09 11.28 -17.49
N ASN A 54 -12.41 10.69 -16.54
CA ASN A 54 -10.94 10.70 -16.46
C ASN A 54 -10.34 9.50 -17.21
N ILE A 55 -9.20 9.71 -17.86
CA ILE A 55 -8.50 8.68 -18.59
C ILE A 55 -7.31 8.21 -17.75
N ARG A 56 -7.20 6.89 -17.54
CA ARG A 56 -6.12 6.25 -16.83
C ARG A 56 -5.46 5.20 -17.71
N LEU A 57 -4.14 5.07 -17.58
CA LEU A 57 -3.40 4.04 -18.27
C LEU A 57 -3.65 2.68 -17.60
N ARG A 58 -4.18 1.71 -18.37
CA ARG A 58 -4.15 0.29 -18.01
C ARG A 58 -2.89 -0.30 -18.60
N ARG A 59 -1.84 -0.31 -17.80
CA ARG A 59 -0.49 -0.71 -18.26
C ARG A 59 -0.50 -2.15 -18.75
N TRP A 60 0.09 -2.37 -19.92
CA TRP A 60 0.45 -3.71 -20.34
C TRP A 60 1.61 -4.23 -19.47
N ARG A 61 1.52 -5.48 -19.03
CA ARG A 61 2.54 -6.12 -18.20
C ARG A 61 3.29 -7.16 -19.03
N ASP A 62 4.60 -7.13 -18.96
CA ASP A 62 5.47 -8.15 -19.54
C ASP A 62 5.65 -9.29 -18.53
N ASP A 63 5.07 -10.46 -18.82
CA ASP A 63 5.11 -11.60 -17.90
C ASP A 63 6.53 -12.04 -17.56
N LYS A 64 7.49 -11.89 -18.50
CA LYS A 64 8.90 -12.22 -18.24
C LYS A 64 9.53 -11.21 -17.29
N ARG A 65 9.24 -9.93 -17.51
CA ARG A 65 9.82 -8.85 -16.70
C ARG A 65 9.25 -8.83 -15.28
N THR A 66 7.96 -9.06 -15.13
CA THR A 66 7.31 -9.10 -13.80
C THR A 66 7.51 -10.44 -13.09
N GLY A 67 7.90 -11.49 -13.78
CA GLY A 67 7.91 -12.85 -13.24
C GLY A 67 6.51 -13.40 -12.93
N THR A 68 5.45 -12.75 -13.44
CA THR A 68 4.05 -13.06 -13.13
C THR A 68 3.21 -13.17 -14.39
N VAL A 69 2.12 -13.92 -14.36
CA VAL A 69 1.21 -14.07 -15.51
C VAL A 69 -0.13 -13.39 -15.24
N LYS A 70 -0.84 -13.01 -16.30
CA LYS A 70 -2.12 -12.31 -16.22
C LYS A 70 -3.12 -12.99 -15.28
N ALA A 71 -3.22 -14.33 -15.36
CA ALA A 71 -4.17 -15.09 -14.55
C ALA A 71 -3.95 -14.93 -13.04
N THR A 72 -2.69 -14.80 -12.63
CA THR A 72 -2.33 -14.59 -11.21
C THR A 72 -2.43 -13.12 -10.80
N ARG A 73 -2.13 -12.19 -11.71
CA ARG A 73 -2.22 -10.75 -11.42
C ARG A 73 -3.66 -10.26 -11.27
N GLU A 74 -4.57 -10.71 -12.16
CA GLU A 74 -5.99 -10.33 -12.15
C GLU A 74 -6.84 -11.27 -11.27
N LEU A 75 -6.22 -12.18 -10.49
CA LEU A 75 -6.88 -13.21 -9.65
C LEU A 75 -7.92 -14.05 -10.41
N LEU A 76 -7.71 -14.28 -11.69
CA LEU A 76 -8.55 -15.17 -12.51
C LEU A 76 -8.35 -16.63 -12.12
N ASP A 77 -7.16 -16.98 -11.64
CA ASP A 77 -6.80 -18.29 -11.10
C ASP A 77 -6.06 -18.10 -9.75
N VAL A 78 -6.84 -18.14 -8.68
CA VAL A 78 -6.33 -18.00 -7.31
C VAL A 78 -5.42 -19.19 -6.93
N ASP A 79 -5.74 -20.38 -7.40
CA ASP A 79 -4.91 -21.56 -7.10
C ASP A 79 -3.53 -21.44 -7.80
N ALA A 80 -3.48 -20.88 -9.02
CA ALA A 80 -2.21 -20.57 -9.68
C ALA A 80 -1.42 -19.51 -8.91
N ARG A 81 -2.09 -18.49 -8.36
CA ARG A 81 -1.42 -17.49 -7.52
C ARG A 81 -0.82 -18.13 -6.27
N VAL A 82 -1.56 -19.00 -5.59
CA VAL A 82 -1.08 -19.72 -4.38
C VAL A 82 0.09 -20.64 -4.74
N ARG A 83 0.01 -21.40 -5.85
CA ARG A 83 1.16 -22.20 -6.31
C ARG A 83 2.40 -21.36 -6.56
N HIS A 84 2.24 -20.20 -7.19
CA HIS A 84 3.38 -19.29 -7.42
C HIS A 84 3.94 -18.74 -6.10
N MET A 85 3.10 -18.48 -5.10
CA MET A 85 3.59 -18.16 -3.74
C MET A 85 4.41 -19.32 -3.14
N ASP A 86 4.00 -20.58 -3.37
CA ASP A 86 4.77 -21.73 -2.92
C ASP A 86 6.15 -21.78 -3.59
N ASP A 87 6.22 -21.54 -4.91
CA ASP A 87 7.49 -21.45 -5.65
C ASP A 87 8.39 -20.31 -5.11
N LEU A 88 7.81 -19.20 -4.71
CA LEU A 88 8.50 -18.05 -4.09
C LEU A 88 8.76 -18.25 -2.59
N ARG A 89 8.32 -19.37 -2.01
CA ARG A 89 8.41 -19.66 -0.57
C ARG A 89 7.75 -18.57 0.30
N VAL A 90 6.63 -18.03 -0.13
CA VAL A 90 5.87 -17.00 0.57
C VAL A 90 4.62 -17.62 1.19
N ASP A 91 4.47 -17.50 2.51
CA ASP A 91 3.33 -18.07 3.24
C ASP A 91 2.08 -17.22 3.14
N VAL A 92 2.22 -15.91 3.21
CA VAL A 92 1.12 -14.94 3.09
C VAL A 92 1.54 -13.79 2.19
N GLN A 93 0.65 -13.39 1.28
CA GLN A 93 0.73 -12.12 0.55
C GLN A 93 -0.38 -11.18 0.99
N VAL A 94 -0.02 -9.92 1.24
CA VAL A 94 -0.98 -8.84 1.49
C VAL A 94 -1.18 -8.07 0.19
N LEU A 95 -2.42 -8.09 -0.30
CA LEU A 95 -2.79 -7.56 -1.61
C LEU A 95 -3.19 -6.09 -1.55
N TYR A 96 -2.61 -5.32 -2.45
CA TYR A 96 -2.88 -3.91 -2.69
C TYR A 96 -3.48 -3.70 -4.08
N PRO A 97 -4.27 -2.64 -4.28
CA PRO A 97 -4.77 -2.27 -5.60
C PRO A 97 -3.67 -1.70 -6.48
N THR A 98 -3.82 -1.77 -7.78
CA THR A 98 -2.98 -1.05 -8.75
C THR A 98 -3.66 0.24 -9.24
N LEU A 99 -4.94 0.17 -9.60
CA LEU A 99 -5.67 1.31 -10.16
C LEU A 99 -5.88 2.41 -9.11
N PHE A 100 -6.20 2.03 -7.87
CA PHE A 100 -6.44 2.96 -6.77
C PHE A 100 -5.18 3.62 -6.18
N LEU A 101 -3.99 3.30 -6.69
CA LEU A 101 -2.78 4.07 -6.40
C LEU A 101 -2.92 5.55 -6.85
N HIS A 102 -3.86 5.81 -7.74
CA HIS A 102 -4.30 7.15 -8.11
C HIS A 102 -5.69 7.45 -7.54
N ALA A 103 -6.02 8.72 -7.32
CA ALA A 103 -7.40 9.10 -7.11
C ALA A 103 -8.18 8.91 -8.43
N LEU A 104 -9.31 8.23 -8.37
CA LEU A 104 -10.08 7.87 -9.58
C LEU A 104 -11.10 8.93 -9.95
N THR A 105 -11.61 9.66 -8.95
CA THR A 105 -12.69 10.64 -9.09
C THR A 105 -12.61 11.64 -7.94
N ASP A 106 -13.23 12.80 -8.12
CA ASP A 106 -13.49 13.80 -7.08
C ASP A 106 -14.96 13.77 -6.63
N ARG A 107 -15.78 12.85 -7.14
CA ARG A 107 -17.20 12.72 -6.80
C ARG A 107 -17.43 11.62 -5.74
N PRO A 108 -17.97 11.98 -4.57
CA PRO A 108 -18.18 11.03 -3.46
C PRO A 108 -19.00 9.80 -3.85
N GLU A 109 -20.08 9.97 -4.63
CA GLU A 109 -20.94 8.85 -5.01
C GLU A 109 -20.23 7.84 -5.93
N THR A 110 -19.33 8.32 -6.81
CA THR A 110 -18.51 7.45 -7.65
C THR A 110 -17.43 6.73 -6.82
N ASP A 111 -16.76 7.45 -5.91
CA ASP A 111 -15.75 6.91 -5.01
C ASP A 111 -16.34 5.79 -4.14
N VAL A 112 -17.52 6.02 -3.53
CA VAL A 112 -18.24 5.02 -2.74
C VAL A 112 -18.53 3.77 -3.57
N ALA A 113 -19.09 3.91 -4.76
CA ALA A 113 -19.46 2.80 -5.62
C ALA A 113 -18.23 1.96 -6.01
N LEU A 114 -17.14 2.60 -6.42
CA LEU A 114 -15.93 1.91 -6.88
C LEU A 114 -15.18 1.23 -5.72
N CYS A 115 -15.01 1.89 -4.59
CA CYS A 115 -14.36 1.30 -3.41
C CYS A 115 -15.17 0.10 -2.90
N LYS A 116 -16.50 0.21 -2.82
CA LYS A 116 -17.38 -0.88 -2.43
C LYS A 116 -17.26 -2.06 -3.39
N SER A 117 -17.32 -1.85 -4.70
CA SER A 117 -17.19 -2.91 -5.68
C SER A 117 -15.84 -3.62 -5.58
N TYR A 118 -14.74 -2.88 -5.47
CA TYR A 118 -13.40 -3.45 -5.26
C TYR A 118 -13.34 -4.32 -4.01
N ASN A 119 -13.83 -3.82 -2.88
CA ASN A 119 -13.78 -4.55 -1.60
C ASN A 119 -14.57 -5.86 -1.66
N ARG A 120 -15.76 -5.87 -2.30
CA ARG A 120 -16.57 -7.10 -2.48
C ARG A 120 -15.87 -8.09 -3.40
N TRP A 121 -15.30 -7.61 -4.50
CA TRP A 121 -14.55 -8.43 -5.43
C TRP A 121 -13.33 -9.09 -4.78
N ILE A 122 -12.47 -8.32 -4.11
CA ILE A 122 -11.23 -8.85 -3.54
C ILE A 122 -11.50 -9.82 -2.39
N ALA A 123 -12.48 -9.51 -1.53
CA ALA A 123 -12.90 -10.41 -0.46
C ALA A 123 -13.34 -11.76 -1.04
N LYS A 124 -14.18 -11.73 -2.10
CA LYS A 124 -14.65 -12.96 -2.75
C LYS A 124 -13.53 -13.72 -3.45
N ALA A 125 -12.65 -13.02 -4.15
CA ALA A 125 -11.53 -13.65 -4.84
C ALA A 125 -10.57 -14.34 -3.86
N THR A 126 -10.29 -13.73 -2.72
CA THR A 126 -9.31 -14.27 -1.74
C THR A 126 -9.87 -15.38 -0.85
N GLU A 127 -11.18 -15.59 -0.76
CA GLU A 127 -11.81 -16.64 0.06
C GLU A 127 -11.16 -18.02 -0.16
N LYS A 128 -10.90 -18.38 -1.44
CA LYS A 128 -10.35 -19.69 -1.81
C LYS A 128 -8.91 -19.91 -1.34
N SER A 129 -8.19 -18.85 -1.03
CA SER A 129 -6.77 -18.92 -0.64
C SER A 129 -6.54 -19.49 0.77
N ARG A 130 -7.60 -19.70 1.55
CA ARG A 130 -7.53 -20.19 2.94
C ARG A 130 -6.61 -19.32 3.83
N GLY A 131 -6.65 -17.98 3.62
CA GLY A 131 -5.87 -17.01 4.38
C GLY A 131 -4.44 -16.79 3.88
N ARG A 132 -4.03 -17.44 2.78
CA ARG A 132 -2.74 -17.19 2.14
C ARG A 132 -2.68 -15.84 1.43
N LEU A 133 -3.80 -15.39 0.88
CA LEU A 133 -3.99 -14.05 0.34
C LEU A 133 -4.81 -13.23 1.32
N ARG A 134 -4.22 -12.16 1.84
CA ARG A 134 -4.86 -11.15 2.67
C ARG A 134 -4.98 -9.87 1.84
N TRP A 135 -5.80 -8.93 2.25
CA TRP A 135 -6.03 -7.73 1.47
C TRP A 135 -6.25 -6.51 2.34
N VAL A 136 -5.97 -5.34 1.80
CA VAL A 136 -6.26 -4.05 2.41
C VAL A 136 -7.52 -3.45 1.80
N ALA A 137 -8.37 -2.87 2.65
CA ALA A 137 -9.63 -2.29 2.22
C ALA A 137 -9.42 -0.92 1.57
N MET A 138 -10.07 -0.69 0.43
CA MET A 138 -10.23 0.64 -0.15
C MET A 138 -11.34 1.38 0.57
N LEU A 139 -11.06 2.62 0.95
CA LEU A 139 -12.02 3.47 1.65
C LEU A 139 -12.45 4.64 0.75
N PRO A 140 -13.76 4.91 0.65
CA PRO A 140 -14.28 6.07 -0.08
C PRO A 140 -14.12 7.35 0.76
N LEU A 141 -12.86 7.80 0.89
CA LEU A 141 -12.48 8.89 1.81
C LEU A 141 -13.07 10.26 1.44
N LEU A 142 -13.75 10.39 0.30
CA LEU A 142 -14.56 11.57 -0.02
C LEU A 142 -15.87 11.61 0.79
N ASP A 143 -16.26 10.49 1.42
CA ASP A 143 -17.41 10.37 2.34
C ASP A 143 -16.97 9.56 3.58
N ILE A 144 -16.75 10.24 4.69
CA ILE A 144 -16.22 9.63 5.92
C ILE A 144 -17.20 8.64 6.55
N ASP A 145 -18.50 8.91 6.52
CA ASP A 145 -19.49 7.98 7.09
C ASP A 145 -19.50 6.67 6.29
N LYS A 146 -19.45 6.75 4.97
CA LYS A 146 -19.33 5.58 4.10
C LYS A 146 -17.99 4.86 4.28
N SER A 147 -16.92 5.60 4.54
CA SER A 147 -15.63 5.00 4.87
C SER A 147 -15.70 4.16 6.15
N ILE A 148 -16.38 4.63 7.19
CA ILE A 148 -16.58 3.88 8.44
C ILE A 148 -17.38 2.61 8.18
N ASP A 149 -18.48 2.70 7.40
CA ASP A 149 -19.26 1.52 6.98
C ASP A 149 -18.38 0.49 6.28
N GLU A 150 -17.50 0.93 5.36
CA GLU A 150 -16.59 0.05 4.62
C GLU A 150 -15.48 -0.55 5.50
N VAL A 151 -14.93 0.19 6.46
CA VAL A 151 -13.94 -0.35 7.42
C VAL A 151 -14.54 -1.53 8.20
N ARG A 152 -15.78 -1.37 8.71
CA ARG A 152 -16.51 -2.42 9.45
C ARG A 152 -16.75 -3.63 8.57
N TRP A 153 -17.32 -3.40 7.40
CA TRP A 153 -17.60 -4.48 6.45
C TRP A 153 -16.34 -5.25 6.07
N ALA A 154 -15.26 -4.53 5.76
CA ALA A 154 -13.99 -5.12 5.36
C ALA A 154 -13.37 -5.98 6.47
N LYS A 155 -13.43 -5.53 7.73
CA LYS A 155 -12.98 -6.32 8.88
C LYS A 155 -13.72 -7.66 8.97
N ASP A 156 -15.05 -7.62 8.85
CA ASP A 156 -15.89 -8.83 8.93
C ASP A 156 -15.64 -9.79 7.75
N HIS A 157 -15.08 -9.29 6.64
CA HIS A 157 -14.81 -10.07 5.43
C HIS A 157 -13.32 -10.33 5.19
N GLY A 158 -12.48 -10.18 6.21
CA GLY A 158 -11.10 -10.69 6.21
C GLY A 158 -10.04 -9.71 5.74
N ALA A 159 -10.35 -8.42 5.58
CA ALA A 159 -9.30 -7.41 5.41
C ALA A 159 -8.35 -7.40 6.60
N CYS A 160 -7.06 -7.16 6.34
CA CYS A 160 -6.03 -7.08 7.37
C CYS A 160 -5.45 -5.67 7.55
N GLY A 161 -5.98 -4.68 6.85
CA GLY A 161 -5.60 -3.28 6.94
C GLY A 161 -6.50 -2.41 6.09
N VAL A 162 -6.32 -1.10 6.18
CA VAL A 162 -7.00 -0.11 5.33
C VAL A 162 -5.98 0.68 4.52
N PHE A 163 -6.27 0.90 3.26
CA PHE A 163 -5.42 1.64 2.35
C PHE A 163 -5.59 3.15 2.54
N LYS A 164 -4.49 3.88 2.49
CA LYS A 164 -4.49 5.34 2.51
C LYS A 164 -3.35 5.89 1.66
N LYS A 165 -3.55 7.08 1.10
CA LYS A 165 -2.50 7.88 0.48
C LYS A 165 -1.95 8.90 1.50
N GLY A 166 -0.75 9.38 1.26
CA GLY A 166 -0.14 10.36 2.17
C GLY A 166 -0.85 11.71 2.16
N ILE A 167 -1.26 12.17 0.98
CA ILE A 167 -2.05 13.39 0.76
C ILE A 167 -3.22 13.03 -0.15
N GLU A 168 -4.45 13.36 0.22
CA GLU A 168 -5.65 13.05 -0.57
C GLU A 168 -6.86 13.91 -0.16
N CYS A 169 -7.99 13.75 -0.84
CA CYS A 169 -9.25 14.43 -0.52
C CYS A 169 -9.13 15.96 -0.46
N GLY A 170 -8.65 16.59 -1.53
CA GLY A 170 -8.46 18.02 -1.60
C GLY A 170 -7.19 18.50 -0.88
N ASP A 171 -6.10 17.80 -1.10
CA ASP A 171 -4.76 18.10 -0.57
C ASP A 171 -4.65 18.03 0.98
N ARG A 172 -5.51 17.24 1.66
CA ARG A 172 -5.42 17.03 3.10
C ARG A 172 -4.22 16.15 3.45
N ALA A 173 -3.41 16.61 4.40
CA ALA A 173 -2.35 15.80 4.99
C ALA A 173 -2.92 14.63 5.81
N ALA A 174 -2.13 13.57 6.01
CA ALA A 174 -2.55 12.43 6.82
C ALA A 174 -2.91 12.80 8.28
N SER A 175 -2.40 13.91 8.80
CA SER A 175 -2.72 14.44 10.15
C SER A 175 -3.97 15.32 10.21
N ASP A 176 -4.68 15.53 9.08
CA ASP A 176 -5.90 16.35 9.07
C ASP A 176 -7.01 15.70 9.92
N PRO A 177 -7.67 16.48 10.82
CA PRO A 177 -8.78 15.98 11.64
C PRO A 177 -9.93 15.34 10.85
N TYR A 178 -10.05 15.64 9.57
CA TYR A 178 -11.01 15.00 8.66
C TYR A 178 -10.92 13.46 8.68
N PHE A 179 -9.70 12.91 8.87
CA PHE A 179 -9.48 11.47 8.88
C PHE A 179 -9.60 10.82 10.27
N PHE A 180 -9.76 11.60 11.35
CA PHE A 180 -9.77 11.05 12.72
C PHE A 180 -10.86 10.00 12.95
N PRO A 181 -12.10 10.15 12.44
CA PRO A 181 -13.12 9.10 12.62
C PRO A 181 -12.71 7.76 11.99
N VAL A 182 -11.99 7.80 10.86
CA VAL A 182 -11.46 6.58 10.21
C VAL A 182 -10.34 5.97 11.03
N TYR A 183 -9.44 6.78 11.60
CA TYR A 183 -8.35 6.29 12.47
C TYR A 183 -8.89 5.67 13.75
N GLU A 184 -9.90 6.28 14.35
CA GLU A 184 -10.56 5.74 15.53
C GLU A 184 -11.20 4.38 15.23
N GLU A 185 -11.97 4.27 14.15
CA GLU A 185 -12.63 3.02 13.79
C GLU A 185 -11.62 1.92 13.42
N ALA A 186 -10.61 2.22 12.61
CA ALA A 186 -9.55 1.28 12.28
C ALA A 186 -8.80 0.80 13.54
N SER A 187 -8.51 1.73 14.46
CA SER A 187 -7.89 1.43 15.77
C SER A 187 -8.76 0.52 16.63
N ASN A 188 -10.06 0.75 16.67
CA ASN A 188 -11.02 -0.04 17.45
C ASN A 188 -11.19 -1.46 16.90
N LEU A 189 -11.10 -1.61 15.58
CA LEU A 189 -11.22 -2.89 14.88
C LEU A 189 -9.86 -3.61 14.71
N ASP A 190 -8.80 -3.08 15.30
CA ASP A 190 -7.44 -3.63 15.18
C ASP A 190 -6.99 -3.79 13.71
N LEU A 191 -7.26 -2.77 12.88
CA LEU A 191 -6.79 -2.66 11.51
C LEU A 191 -5.71 -1.59 11.40
N PRO A 192 -4.53 -1.90 10.85
CA PRO A 192 -3.51 -0.90 10.55
C PRO A 192 -3.92 -0.01 9.36
N VAL A 193 -3.42 1.21 9.36
CA VAL A 193 -3.48 2.11 8.22
C VAL A 193 -2.22 1.93 7.38
N CYS A 194 -2.41 1.58 6.11
CA CYS A 194 -1.34 1.33 5.15
C CYS A 194 -1.20 2.54 4.22
N ILE A 195 -0.25 3.41 4.49
CA ILE A 195 0.05 4.56 3.63
C ILE A 195 1.01 4.09 2.54
N HIS A 196 0.50 4.08 1.31
CA HIS A 196 1.20 3.54 0.16
C HIS A 196 1.82 4.66 -0.70
N ASN A 197 2.85 4.31 -1.48
CA ASN A 197 3.34 5.11 -2.59
C ASN A 197 2.22 5.34 -3.60
N ALA A 198 1.54 6.46 -3.51
CA ALA A 198 0.33 6.74 -4.26
C ALA A 198 0.06 8.25 -4.38
N THR A 199 -0.77 8.65 -5.35
CA THR A 199 -1.17 10.05 -5.51
C THR A 199 -2.65 10.24 -5.19
N GLY A 200 -2.95 11.26 -4.39
CA GLY A 200 -4.31 11.62 -3.99
C GLY A 200 -5.01 12.57 -4.96
N LYS A 201 -4.37 12.93 -6.09
CA LYS A 201 -4.94 13.80 -7.11
C LYS A 201 -5.53 12.99 -8.25
N VAL A 202 -6.65 13.47 -8.78
CA VAL A 202 -7.18 12.97 -10.05
C VAL A 202 -6.32 13.53 -11.17
N GLU A 203 -5.38 12.73 -11.66
CA GLU A 203 -4.45 13.13 -12.72
C GLU A 203 -4.84 12.49 -14.05
N SER A 204 -4.70 13.24 -15.13
CA SER A 204 -4.77 12.65 -16.47
C SER A 204 -3.54 11.77 -16.72
N ALA A 205 -3.72 10.68 -17.48
CA ALA A 205 -2.62 9.84 -17.96
C ALA A 205 -1.62 10.62 -18.85
N ILE A 206 -1.98 11.82 -19.28
CA ILE A 206 -1.16 12.70 -20.13
C ILE A 206 -0.48 13.72 -19.22
N GLY A 207 0.85 13.74 -19.21
CA GLY A 207 1.65 14.67 -18.41
C GLY A 207 1.98 14.14 -17.01
N GLN A 208 2.48 12.94 -16.94
CA GLN A 208 2.93 12.33 -15.69
C GLN A 208 4.09 13.12 -15.06
N GLY A 209 3.96 13.43 -13.77
CA GLY A 209 5.05 13.91 -12.94
C GLY A 209 6.17 12.87 -12.78
N SER A 210 7.17 13.18 -11.96
CA SER A 210 8.18 12.18 -11.59
C SER A 210 7.54 11.10 -10.71
N GLY A 211 7.95 9.84 -10.83
CA GLY A 211 7.48 8.74 -9.96
C GLY A 211 7.81 8.93 -8.47
N LEU A 212 8.47 10.04 -8.09
CA LEU A 212 8.77 10.40 -6.70
C LEU A 212 7.58 10.99 -5.95
N ASP A 213 6.55 11.48 -6.64
CA ASP A 213 5.44 12.21 -6.00
C ASP A 213 4.71 11.36 -4.96
N GLY A 214 4.46 10.09 -5.30
CA GLY A 214 3.84 9.14 -4.36
C GLY A 214 4.72 8.85 -3.14
N ASN A 215 6.02 8.64 -3.34
CA ASN A 215 6.98 8.46 -2.25
C ASN A 215 7.03 9.69 -1.35
N MET A 216 7.12 10.88 -1.91
CA MET A 216 7.15 12.13 -1.15
C MET A 216 5.86 12.35 -0.35
N ASN A 217 4.70 11.97 -0.90
CA ASN A 217 3.44 12.04 -0.18
C ASN A 217 3.42 11.12 1.05
N ALA A 218 3.90 9.88 0.93
CA ALA A 218 3.97 8.93 2.03
C ALA A 218 5.01 9.36 3.09
N ILE A 219 6.18 9.85 2.67
CA ILE A 219 7.23 10.38 3.56
C ILE A 219 6.73 11.62 4.31
N SER A 220 6.01 12.51 3.60
CA SER A 220 5.38 13.68 4.22
C SER A 220 4.34 13.28 5.26
N ALA A 221 3.58 12.21 5.00
CA ALA A 221 2.60 11.69 5.94
C ALA A 221 3.27 11.19 7.23
N PHE A 222 4.43 10.53 7.15
CA PHE A 222 5.21 10.12 8.32
C PHE A 222 5.53 11.33 9.22
N SER A 223 6.09 12.39 8.61
CA SER A 223 6.43 13.62 9.33
C SER A 223 5.17 14.26 9.94
N ALA A 224 4.10 14.39 9.18
CA ALA A 224 2.86 15.00 9.62
C ALA A 224 2.21 14.25 10.79
N LEU A 225 2.17 12.92 10.75
CA LEU A 225 1.61 12.10 11.82
C LEU A 225 2.46 12.18 13.09
N ALA A 226 3.78 12.16 12.94
CA ALA A 226 4.70 12.26 14.06
C ALA A 226 4.66 13.65 14.71
N GLU A 227 4.77 14.73 13.93
CA GLU A 227 4.81 16.11 14.42
C GLU A 227 3.50 16.53 15.10
N ASN A 228 2.36 15.99 14.67
CA ASN A 228 1.06 16.28 15.25
C ASN A 228 0.61 15.26 16.32
N ALA A 229 1.48 14.35 16.74
CA ALA A 229 1.23 13.35 17.79
C ALA A 229 -0.04 12.49 17.54
N ILE A 230 -0.37 12.23 16.29
CA ILE A 230 -1.55 11.43 15.92
C ILE A 230 -1.52 10.05 16.59
N PRO A 231 -0.36 9.34 16.69
CA PRO A 231 -0.30 8.07 17.41
C PRO A 231 -0.63 8.14 18.89
N ASP A 232 -0.45 9.29 19.53
CA ASP A 232 -0.83 9.49 20.94
C ASP A 232 -2.35 9.67 21.10
N MET A 233 -3.02 10.26 20.10
CA MET A 233 -4.49 10.36 20.04
C MET A 233 -5.15 9.01 19.80
N PHE A 234 -4.52 8.13 19.01
CA PHE A 234 -5.01 6.80 18.66
C PHE A 234 -4.00 5.71 19.10
N PRO A 235 -3.94 5.37 20.41
CA PRO A 235 -2.84 4.60 20.99
C PRO A 235 -2.80 3.12 20.55
N LYS A 236 -3.80 2.61 19.90
CA LYS A 236 -3.81 1.26 19.30
C LYS A 236 -3.52 1.26 17.80
N LEU A 237 -3.58 2.42 17.15
CA LEU A 237 -3.41 2.53 15.70
C LEU A 237 -1.97 2.18 15.31
N ARG A 238 -1.82 1.29 14.36
CA ARG A 238 -0.56 0.99 13.66
C ARG A 238 -0.59 1.66 12.29
N VAL A 239 0.53 2.24 11.88
CA VAL A 239 0.65 2.86 10.56
C VAL A 239 1.86 2.29 9.84
N GLY A 240 1.66 1.82 8.61
CA GLY A 240 2.72 1.32 7.74
C GLY A 240 2.92 2.24 6.54
N PHE A 241 4.19 2.41 6.15
CA PHE A 241 4.61 3.15 4.96
C PHE A 241 5.09 2.14 3.94
N ILE A 242 4.28 1.93 2.90
CA ILE A 242 4.38 0.80 1.97
C ILE A 242 4.90 1.27 0.62
N GLU A 243 5.78 0.47 0.00
CA GLU A 243 6.45 0.75 -1.28
C GLU A 243 7.29 2.04 -1.32
N THR A 244 7.71 2.54 -0.18
CA THR A 244 8.49 3.80 -0.12
C THR A 244 9.98 3.58 0.06
N GLY A 245 10.40 2.32 0.25
CA GLY A 245 11.74 2.03 0.77
C GLY A 245 11.95 2.61 2.17
N ALA A 246 13.15 2.49 2.68
CA ALA A 246 13.52 2.98 4.00
C ALA A 246 14.74 3.94 3.98
N SER A 247 15.30 4.23 2.82
CA SER A 247 16.47 5.11 2.66
C SER A 247 16.22 6.56 3.11
N TRP A 248 14.96 7.00 3.19
CA TRP A 248 14.55 8.31 3.69
C TRP A 248 14.55 8.41 5.22
N VAL A 249 14.57 7.30 5.94
CA VAL A 249 14.49 7.25 7.42
C VAL A 249 15.58 8.07 8.10
N PRO A 250 16.87 7.92 7.73
CA PRO A 250 17.93 8.75 8.32
C PRO A 250 17.75 10.24 8.11
N PHE A 251 17.27 10.64 6.92
CA PHE A 251 17.00 12.04 6.60
C PHE A 251 15.88 12.60 7.48
N LEU A 252 14.74 11.92 7.55
CA LEU A 252 13.62 12.36 8.38
C LEU A 252 13.96 12.39 9.88
N TYR A 253 14.70 11.40 10.36
CA TYR A 253 15.14 11.37 11.74
C TYR A 253 15.94 12.64 12.09
N ALA A 254 16.93 12.99 11.25
CA ALA A 254 17.74 14.19 11.44
C ALA A 254 16.90 15.49 11.34
N ASP A 255 15.96 15.55 10.40
CA ASP A 255 15.08 16.72 10.23
C ASP A 255 14.17 16.92 11.45
N LEU A 256 13.55 15.86 11.93
CA LEU A 256 12.69 15.88 13.09
C LEU A 256 13.48 16.25 14.36
N GLU A 257 14.69 15.72 14.57
CA GLU A 257 15.57 16.13 15.69
C GLU A 257 15.89 17.62 15.63
N ALA A 258 16.26 18.13 14.45
CA ALA A 258 16.55 19.55 14.27
C ALA A 258 15.32 20.43 14.53
N LYS A 259 14.14 20.00 14.12
CA LYS A 259 12.88 20.69 14.42
C LYS A 259 12.59 20.70 15.92
N LYS A 260 12.76 19.60 16.61
CA LYS A 260 12.55 19.51 18.06
C LYS A 260 13.46 20.45 18.84
N LEU A 261 14.73 20.48 18.50
CA LEU A 261 15.70 21.40 19.16
C LEU A 261 15.31 22.87 19.00
N ARG A 262 14.66 23.26 17.92
CA ARG A 262 14.28 24.64 17.61
C ARG A 262 12.82 24.96 17.96
N ARG A 263 11.97 23.95 18.03
CA ARG A 263 10.52 24.07 18.29
C ARG A 263 10.16 23.19 19.47
N THR A 264 10.55 23.63 20.69
CA THR A 264 10.35 22.88 21.95
C THR A 264 8.89 22.52 22.25
N PHE A 265 7.94 23.12 21.56
CA PHE A 265 6.50 22.83 21.68
C PHE A 265 6.04 21.62 20.87
N LEU A 266 6.87 21.06 20.00
CA LEU A 266 6.51 19.83 19.29
C LEU A 266 6.38 18.66 20.28
N PRO A 267 5.29 17.91 20.23
CA PRO A 267 5.01 16.83 21.20
C PRO A 267 5.89 15.59 21.01
N VAL A 268 6.74 15.56 20.00
CA VAL A 268 7.48 14.37 19.60
C VAL A 268 8.73 14.18 20.43
N ASP A 269 8.87 13.01 21.06
CA ASP A 269 10.10 12.57 21.70
C ASP A 269 10.87 11.60 20.79
N PHE A 270 12.03 12.05 20.28
CA PHE A 270 12.85 11.30 19.34
C PHE A 270 13.92 10.43 20.01
N LYS A 271 13.92 10.32 21.33
CA LYS A 271 15.13 9.90 22.03
C LYS A 271 15.57 8.46 21.80
N GLU A 272 14.71 7.53 21.52
CA GLU A 272 15.19 6.15 21.27
C GLU A 272 14.18 5.25 20.57
N ASP A 273 12.90 5.63 20.43
CA ASP A 273 11.83 4.75 20.02
C ASP A 273 10.81 5.37 19.06
N LEU A 274 11.24 6.27 18.17
CA LEU A 274 10.34 6.98 17.24
C LEU A 274 9.36 6.01 16.54
N PHE A 275 9.88 4.91 16.04
CA PHE A 275 9.10 3.91 15.33
C PHE A 275 8.22 3.10 16.27
N ARG A 276 8.78 2.53 17.32
CA ARG A 276 8.06 1.68 18.27
C ARG A 276 7.00 2.45 19.04
N ARG A 277 7.33 3.63 19.53
CA ARG A 277 6.40 4.49 20.27
C ARG A 277 5.19 4.87 19.41
N ASN A 278 5.45 5.24 18.18
CA ASN A 278 4.40 5.64 17.24
C ASN A 278 3.75 4.45 16.50
N ARG A 279 4.23 3.22 16.73
CA ARG A 279 3.73 2.03 16.03
C ARG A 279 3.80 2.20 14.51
N PHE A 280 4.89 2.82 14.05
CA PHE A 280 5.19 3.02 12.65
C PHE A 280 5.99 1.85 12.10
N TYR A 281 5.62 1.40 10.91
CA TYR A 281 6.28 0.32 10.17
C TYR A 281 6.64 0.82 8.78
N VAL A 282 7.73 0.29 8.21
CA VAL A 282 8.23 0.73 6.91
C VAL A 282 8.56 -0.49 6.06
N ALA A 283 8.02 -0.55 4.86
CA ALA A 283 8.39 -1.53 3.86
C ALA A 283 9.71 -1.10 3.20
N CYS A 284 10.81 -1.76 3.57
CA CYS A 284 12.11 -1.56 2.95
C CYS A 284 12.17 -2.22 1.57
N GLN A 285 13.15 -1.82 0.77
CA GLN A 285 13.43 -2.36 -0.55
C GLN A 285 14.78 -3.07 -0.59
N THR A 286 15.01 -3.85 -1.65
CA THR A 286 16.24 -4.63 -1.81
C THR A 286 17.48 -3.79 -2.06
N ASN A 287 17.33 -2.53 -2.44
CA ASN A 287 18.43 -1.57 -2.64
C ASN A 287 18.75 -0.72 -1.40
N ASP A 288 17.97 -0.83 -0.31
CA ASP A 288 18.21 -0.08 0.93
C ASP A 288 19.50 -0.53 1.64
N ASP A 289 20.22 0.43 2.23
CA ASP A 289 21.34 0.16 3.15
C ASP A 289 20.81 -0.19 4.55
N LEU A 290 20.33 -1.42 4.71
CA LEU A 290 19.75 -1.88 5.98
C LEU A 290 20.71 -1.72 7.16
N PRO A 291 22.04 -2.04 7.09
CA PRO A 291 22.97 -1.80 8.19
C PRO A 291 23.01 -0.34 8.66
N TYR A 292 22.82 0.61 7.75
CA TYR A 292 22.76 2.03 8.10
C TYR A 292 21.41 2.40 8.71
N ILE A 293 20.32 1.97 8.09
CA ILE A 293 18.94 2.26 8.52
C ILE A 293 18.66 1.70 9.93
N LEU A 294 19.17 0.52 10.24
CA LEU A 294 19.00 -0.13 11.54
C LEU A 294 19.57 0.68 12.72
N LYS A 295 20.53 1.60 12.48
CA LYS A 295 21.06 2.50 13.50
C LYS A 295 20.02 3.48 14.07
N TYR A 296 18.88 3.62 13.39
CA TYR A 296 17.81 4.55 13.76
C TYR A 296 16.64 3.88 14.51
N GLY A 297 16.89 2.72 15.14
CA GLY A 297 15.89 2.03 15.95
C GLY A 297 14.77 1.36 15.16
N THR A 298 15.04 0.96 13.90
CA THR A 298 14.03 0.44 12.97
C THR A 298 13.85 -1.08 13.02
N GLU A 299 14.63 -1.79 13.84
CA GLU A 299 14.67 -3.27 13.85
C GLU A 299 13.29 -3.92 14.03
N ASP A 300 12.44 -3.35 14.89
CA ASP A 300 11.10 -3.86 15.19
C ASP A 300 10.00 -3.29 14.28
N SER A 301 10.40 -2.58 13.20
CA SER A 301 9.48 -1.81 12.34
C SER A 301 9.69 -2.05 10.86
N LEU A 302 10.85 -2.60 10.44
CA LEU A 302 11.08 -2.90 9.03
C LEU A 302 10.31 -4.15 8.60
N MET A 303 9.74 -4.08 7.39
CA MET A 303 9.08 -5.16 6.68
C MET A 303 9.56 -5.15 5.23
N ILE A 304 9.20 -6.14 4.40
CA ILE A 304 9.54 -6.15 2.97
C ILE A 304 8.42 -6.76 2.15
N GLY A 305 8.24 -6.25 0.94
CA GLY A 305 7.33 -6.79 -0.06
C GLY A 305 8.01 -7.01 -1.39
N THR A 306 7.33 -7.74 -2.28
CA THR A 306 7.82 -8.06 -3.63
C THR A 306 7.37 -7.05 -4.68
N ASP A 307 6.37 -6.24 -4.37
CA ASP A 307 5.63 -5.45 -5.34
C ASP A 307 5.14 -6.32 -6.52
N TYR A 308 4.63 -7.51 -6.18
CA TYR A 308 4.14 -8.51 -7.13
C TYR A 308 3.18 -7.89 -8.14
N SER A 309 3.29 -8.25 -9.37
CA SER A 309 2.60 -7.74 -10.56
C SER A 309 3.19 -6.47 -11.18
N HIS A 310 3.92 -5.66 -10.46
CA HIS A 310 4.53 -4.46 -10.99
C HIS A 310 5.88 -4.74 -11.70
N ALA A 311 6.44 -3.72 -12.32
CA ALA A 311 7.71 -3.80 -13.06
C ALA A 311 8.50 -2.48 -13.00
N ASP A 312 8.24 -1.68 -11.98
CA ASP A 312 8.98 -0.47 -11.69
C ASP A 312 10.24 -0.77 -10.84
N GLN A 313 10.80 0.24 -10.22
CA GLN A 313 12.05 0.10 -9.47
C GLN A 313 11.89 -0.48 -8.06
N SER A 314 10.65 -0.56 -7.53
CA SER A 314 10.33 -1.22 -6.27
C SER A 314 10.09 -2.72 -6.43
N ALA A 315 9.73 -3.15 -7.65
CA ALA A 315 9.36 -4.52 -7.96
C ALA A 315 10.58 -5.47 -7.99
N GLU A 316 10.60 -6.39 -7.04
CA GLU A 316 11.60 -7.45 -6.95
C GLU A 316 10.93 -8.74 -6.46
N ILE A 317 10.63 -9.65 -7.39
CA ILE A 317 9.89 -10.88 -7.07
C ILE A 317 10.63 -11.77 -6.07
N GLY A 318 11.95 -11.68 -6.01
CA GLY A 318 12.84 -12.37 -5.07
C GLY A 318 13.17 -11.59 -3.80
N ALA A 319 12.49 -10.48 -3.51
CA ALA A 319 12.87 -9.56 -2.44
C ALA A 319 13.05 -10.24 -1.07
N LEU A 320 12.20 -11.21 -0.74
CA LEU A 320 12.29 -11.92 0.54
C LEU A 320 13.56 -12.80 0.62
N ASP A 321 13.97 -13.38 -0.50
CA ASP A 321 15.21 -14.18 -0.58
C ASP A 321 16.44 -13.30 -0.41
N VAL A 322 16.41 -12.07 -0.92
CA VAL A 322 17.50 -11.08 -0.74
C VAL A 322 17.74 -10.77 0.74
N ILE A 323 16.69 -10.73 1.57
CA ILE A 323 16.82 -10.51 3.03
C ILE A 323 17.52 -11.73 3.68
N GLU A 324 17.14 -12.96 3.32
CA GLU A 324 17.80 -14.17 3.81
C GLU A 324 19.28 -14.21 3.37
N GLU A 325 19.57 -13.85 2.12
CA GLU A 325 20.96 -13.79 1.64
C GLU A 325 21.80 -12.75 2.37
N ARG A 326 21.24 -11.58 2.69
CA ARG A 326 21.92 -10.56 3.48
C ARG A 326 22.28 -11.07 4.87
N ALA A 327 21.39 -11.85 5.50
CA ALA A 327 21.69 -12.49 6.78
C ALA A 327 22.77 -13.56 6.63
N ALA A 328 22.68 -14.41 5.62
CA ALA A 328 23.71 -15.45 5.35
C ALA A 328 25.11 -14.85 5.07
N LYS A 329 25.14 -13.68 4.44
CA LYS A 329 26.39 -12.92 4.16
C LYS A 329 26.84 -12.06 5.37
N GLY A 330 26.15 -12.10 6.51
CA GLY A 330 26.49 -11.34 7.72
C GLY A 330 26.28 -9.83 7.61
N LYS A 331 25.50 -9.35 6.62
CA LYS A 331 25.18 -7.94 6.44
C LYS A 331 24.14 -7.45 7.46
N ILE A 332 23.24 -8.32 7.87
CA ILE A 332 22.30 -8.15 8.97
C ILE A 332 22.30 -9.42 9.82
N SER A 333 21.80 -9.37 11.05
CA SER A 333 21.68 -10.58 11.86
C SER A 333 20.51 -11.46 11.41
N ALA A 334 20.60 -12.77 11.70
CA ALA A 334 19.48 -13.70 11.45
C ALA A 334 18.21 -13.29 12.19
N THR A 335 18.34 -12.66 13.38
CA THR A 335 17.21 -12.12 14.15
C THR A 335 16.54 -10.97 13.40
N VAL A 336 17.31 -10.04 12.85
CA VAL A 336 16.78 -8.93 12.05
C VAL A 336 16.06 -9.45 10.80
N ALA A 337 16.65 -10.40 10.08
CA ALA A 337 16.00 -11.01 8.92
C ALA A 337 14.65 -11.66 9.29
N ARG A 338 14.60 -12.41 10.40
CA ARG A 338 13.34 -12.98 10.89
C ARG A 338 12.31 -11.91 11.24
N LYS A 339 12.73 -10.82 11.89
CA LYS A 339 11.84 -9.71 12.21
C LYS A 339 11.24 -9.09 10.94
N ILE A 340 12.06 -8.83 9.93
CA ILE A 340 11.62 -8.23 8.65
C ILE A 340 10.65 -9.16 7.91
N LEU A 341 10.90 -10.47 7.90
CA LEU A 341 10.15 -11.43 7.10
C LEU A 341 8.91 -12.00 7.80
N ASP A 342 8.90 -12.02 9.14
CA ASP A 342 7.91 -12.75 9.95
C ASP A 342 7.33 -11.88 11.07
N ASP A 343 8.14 -11.56 12.09
CA ASP A 343 7.64 -11.01 13.35
C ASP A 343 6.93 -9.64 13.17
N ASN A 344 7.56 -8.71 12.42
CA ASN A 344 7.03 -7.37 12.21
C ASN A 344 5.80 -7.35 11.30
N PRO A 345 5.79 -8.02 10.14
CA PRO A 345 4.59 -8.15 9.31
C PRO A 345 3.39 -8.72 10.07
N ARG A 346 3.61 -9.79 10.83
CA ARG A 346 2.53 -10.41 11.61
C ARG A 346 2.00 -9.49 12.68
N ARG A 347 2.88 -8.77 13.37
CA ARG A 347 2.47 -7.77 14.37
C ARG A 347 1.72 -6.60 13.72
N PHE A 348 2.18 -6.17 12.55
CA PHE A 348 1.57 -5.05 11.84
C PHE A 348 0.16 -5.37 11.35
N TYR A 349 -0.02 -6.50 10.67
CA TYR A 349 -1.31 -6.89 10.08
C TYR A 349 -2.21 -7.71 11.01
N GLY A 350 -1.74 -8.16 12.17
CA GLY A 350 -2.50 -9.03 13.06
C GLY A 350 -2.69 -10.45 12.49
N LEU A 351 -1.65 -11.02 11.85
CA LEU A 351 -1.69 -12.33 11.18
C LEU A 351 -1.36 -13.49 12.13
#